data_cf49a5bb6f7070b66601807f77ce7839
#
_entry.id   cf49a5bb6f7070b66601807f77ce7839
#
_cell.length_a   1.000
_cell.length_b   1.000
_cell.length_c   1.000
_cell.angle_alpha   90.00
_cell.angle_beta   90.00
_cell.angle_gamma   90.00
#
_symmetry.space_group_name_H-M   'P 1'
#
loop_
_entity.id
_entity.type
_entity.pdbx_description
1 polymer ?
#
loop_
_entity_poly.entity_id
_entity_poly.type
_entity_poly.pdbx_seq_one_letter_code
_entity_poly.pdbx_strand_id
1 'polypeptide(L)'
;GYKLQLPDGVDNVTYDGDPAVPADNPISLSAGWNWIGYVPQNQIEIGAGLAGLNNGTYIKAQTEGIADYYEGFGWFGTLGHLKPTYMYMLNMSADETLVYPEGDLSRAVDTYSNQLDFDYRKYEFNGSVTASINIDNMEVSESDILFAYIDGELRGEVSPILFPLTNEYVLPIMIYGNESSEFEIEFEYYSSQSNDYFTIQE
;
A
#
# COMPACT_ATOMS: atom_id res chain seq x y z
N GLY A 1 2.64 6.08 -15.00
CA GLY A 1 2.15 4.70 -15.03
C GLY A 1 0.86 4.57 -15.80
N TYR A 2 0.53 3.37 -16.20
CA TYR A 2 -0.66 3.10 -17.01
C TYR A 2 -1.41 1.92 -16.41
N LYS A 3 -2.74 2.00 -16.39
CA LYS A 3 -3.61 0.84 -16.21
C LYS A 3 -3.93 0.29 -17.59
N LEU A 4 -3.59 -0.96 -17.84
CA LEU A 4 -3.83 -1.61 -19.12
C LEU A 4 -4.89 -2.69 -18.96
N GLN A 5 -5.96 -2.59 -19.72
CA GLN A 5 -6.96 -3.65 -19.85
C GLN A 5 -6.71 -4.39 -21.16
N LEU A 6 -6.44 -5.68 -21.07
CA LEU A 6 -6.21 -6.54 -22.23
C LEU A 6 -7.50 -7.30 -22.57
N PRO A 7 -7.83 -7.50 -23.87
CA PRO A 7 -8.89 -8.41 -24.25
C PRO A 7 -8.49 -9.86 -23.96
N ASP A 8 -9.48 -10.72 -23.83
CA ASP A 8 -9.27 -12.15 -23.58
C ASP A 8 -8.31 -12.76 -24.62
N GLY A 9 -7.37 -13.58 -24.16
CA GLY A 9 -6.39 -14.28 -24.98
C GLY A 9 -5.10 -13.51 -25.29
N VAL A 10 -4.87 -12.37 -24.62
CA VAL A 10 -3.58 -11.66 -24.68
C VAL A 10 -2.81 -11.88 -23.39
N ASP A 11 -1.71 -12.64 -23.45
CA ASP A 11 -0.96 -13.06 -22.27
C ASP A 11 0.23 -12.16 -21.92
N ASN A 12 0.83 -11.50 -22.93
CA ASN A 12 2.08 -10.78 -22.75
C ASN A 12 2.08 -9.44 -23.49
N VAL A 13 2.60 -8.43 -22.80
CA VAL A 13 3.03 -7.17 -23.42
C VAL A 13 4.52 -7.02 -23.19
N THR A 14 5.30 -7.00 -24.25
CA THR A 14 6.75 -6.80 -24.20
C THR A 14 7.13 -5.49 -24.85
N TYR A 15 8.12 -4.82 -24.30
CA TYR A 15 8.79 -3.69 -24.92
C TYR A 15 10.29 -3.80 -24.67
N ASP A 16 11.08 -3.28 -25.60
CA ASP A 16 12.53 -3.21 -25.50
C ASP A 16 12.95 -1.74 -25.31
N GLY A 17 13.97 -1.51 -24.51
CA GLY A 17 14.53 -0.18 -24.25
C GLY A 17 15.70 -0.25 -23.29
N ASP A 18 16.48 0.82 -23.27
CA ASP A 18 17.57 0.98 -22.29
C ASP A 18 17.00 1.43 -20.93
N PRO A 19 17.60 0.97 -19.80
CA PRO A 19 17.23 1.44 -18.49
C PRO A 19 17.34 2.97 -18.37
N ALA A 20 16.30 3.60 -17.84
CA ALA A 20 16.32 5.03 -17.57
C ALA A 20 17.24 5.33 -16.38
N VAL A 21 18.01 6.41 -16.47
CA VAL A 21 18.81 6.93 -15.36
C VAL A 21 17.93 7.80 -14.48
N PRO A 22 17.75 7.50 -13.18
CA PRO A 22 16.83 8.25 -12.31
C PRO A 22 17.11 9.76 -12.27
N ALA A 23 18.37 10.17 -12.20
CA ALA A 23 18.77 11.58 -12.16
C ALA A 23 18.36 12.38 -13.42
N ASP A 24 18.28 11.72 -14.58
CA ASP A 24 17.90 12.33 -15.86
C ASP A 24 16.38 12.32 -16.08
N ASN A 25 15.63 11.68 -15.17
CA ASN A 25 14.20 11.49 -15.27
C ASN A 25 13.44 12.01 -14.02
N PRO A 26 13.55 13.31 -13.71
CA PRO A 26 12.80 13.92 -12.61
C PRO A 26 11.30 13.85 -12.87
N ILE A 27 10.51 13.59 -11.82
CA ILE A 27 9.06 13.54 -11.87
C ILE A 27 8.49 14.78 -11.21
N SER A 28 7.81 15.62 -11.98
CA SER A 28 7.09 16.78 -11.42
C SER A 28 5.82 16.31 -10.73
N LEU A 29 5.64 16.71 -9.47
CA LEU A 29 4.51 16.37 -8.62
C LEU A 29 3.71 17.65 -8.33
N SER A 30 2.40 17.54 -8.35
CA SER A 30 1.49 18.60 -7.92
C SER A 30 0.87 18.29 -6.57
N ALA A 31 0.43 19.32 -5.84
CA ALA A 31 -0.38 19.11 -4.65
C ALA A 31 -1.58 18.20 -4.92
N GLY A 32 -1.89 17.31 -3.99
CA GLY A 32 -2.88 16.25 -4.16
C GLY A 32 -2.30 14.97 -4.76
N TRP A 33 -3.14 14.19 -5.45
CA TRP A 33 -2.80 12.87 -5.95
C TRP A 33 -2.01 12.89 -7.26
N ASN A 34 -0.90 12.14 -7.28
CA ASN A 34 -0.04 11.93 -8.43
C ASN A 34 0.10 10.44 -8.74
N TRP A 35 0.04 10.08 -10.02
CA TRP A 35 0.39 8.75 -10.50
C TRP A 35 1.83 8.74 -10.94
N ILE A 36 2.67 7.96 -10.29
CA ILE A 36 4.10 7.92 -10.55
C ILE A 36 4.56 6.52 -10.96
N GLY A 37 5.46 6.45 -11.93
CA GLY A 37 6.19 5.23 -12.27
C GLY A 37 7.46 5.12 -11.44
N TYR A 38 7.91 3.90 -11.20
CA TYR A 38 9.19 3.66 -10.56
C TYR A 38 10.29 3.56 -11.62
N VAL A 39 11.32 4.42 -11.53
CA VAL A 39 12.39 4.54 -12.54
C VAL A 39 13.60 3.64 -12.25
N PRO A 40 14.04 3.46 -10.98
CA PRO A 40 15.22 2.63 -10.69
C PRO A 40 15.04 1.16 -11.08
N GLN A 41 16.14 0.47 -11.35
CA GLN A 41 16.13 -0.93 -11.83
C GLN A 41 16.02 -1.96 -10.71
N ASN A 42 16.12 -1.52 -9.48
CA ASN A 42 16.11 -2.38 -8.31
C ASN A 42 15.12 -1.83 -7.28
N GLN A 43 14.61 -2.69 -6.40
CA GLN A 43 13.75 -2.22 -5.31
C GLN A 43 14.54 -1.35 -4.32
N ILE A 44 13.82 -0.43 -3.68
CA ILE A 44 14.37 0.50 -2.69
C ILE A 44 13.41 0.57 -1.50
N GLU A 45 13.94 0.63 -0.29
CA GLU A 45 13.12 0.93 0.89
C GLU A 45 12.43 2.29 0.70
N ILE A 46 11.16 2.39 1.10
CA ILE A 46 10.30 3.54 0.79
C ILE A 46 10.88 4.87 1.30
N GLY A 47 11.41 4.89 2.52
CA GLY A 47 12.00 6.10 3.09
C GLY A 47 13.25 6.55 2.34
N ALA A 48 14.08 5.60 1.89
CA ALA A 48 15.24 5.89 1.06
C ALA A 48 14.85 6.35 -0.35
N GLY A 49 13.84 5.69 -0.94
CA GLY A 49 13.35 6.03 -2.28
C GLY A 49 12.69 7.41 -2.37
N LEU A 50 12.06 7.87 -1.30
CA LEU A 50 11.35 9.14 -1.20
C LEU A 50 12.09 10.18 -0.32
N ALA A 51 13.35 9.93 0.05
CA ALA A 51 14.13 10.79 0.94
C ALA A 51 14.31 12.24 0.43
N GLY A 52 14.16 12.47 -0.89
CA GLY A 52 14.21 13.79 -1.49
C GLY A 52 12.92 14.61 -1.38
N LEU A 53 11.81 14.01 -0.90
CA LEU A 53 10.51 14.66 -0.77
C LEU A 53 10.29 15.21 0.65
N ASN A 54 9.81 16.44 0.74
CA ASN A 54 9.43 17.09 1.99
C ASN A 54 7.92 17.21 2.16
N ASN A 55 7.17 17.09 1.06
CA ASN A 55 5.73 17.34 1.01
C ASN A 55 4.90 16.08 0.71
N GLY A 56 5.51 14.89 0.70
CA GLY A 56 4.80 13.63 0.57
C GLY A 56 4.03 13.30 1.85
N THR A 57 2.76 12.93 1.73
CA THR A 57 1.90 12.64 2.88
C THR A 57 1.44 11.20 2.94
N TYR A 58 1.17 10.59 1.77
CA TYR A 58 0.62 9.26 1.68
C TYR A 58 0.96 8.62 0.33
N ILE A 59 1.27 7.34 0.33
CA ILE A 59 1.53 6.57 -0.89
C ILE A 59 0.83 5.22 -0.84
N LYS A 60 0.37 4.75 -1.99
CA LYS A 60 -0.18 3.41 -2.14
C LYS A 60 0.15 2.79 -3.49
N ALA A 61 0.20 1.46 -3.50
CA ALA A 61 0.22 0.64 -4.69
C ALA A 61 -0.86 -0.43 -4.59
N GLN A 62 -1.49 -0.76 -5.70
CA GLN A 62 -2.65 -1.68 -5.71
C GLN A 62 -2.36 -3.05 -5.08
N THR A 63 -1.11 -3.50 -5.12
CA THR A 63 -0.72 -4.86 -4.72
C THR A 63 0.24 -4.92 -3.56
N GLU A 64 0.89 -3.80 -3.24
CA GLU A 64 2.02 -3.78 -2.30
C GLU A 64 1.66 -3.11 -0.96
N GLY A 65 0.50 -2.46 -0.89
CA GLY A 65 0.03 -1.82 0.32
C GLY A 65 0.07 -0.29 0.30
N ILE A 66 0.11 0.28 1.48
CA ILE A 66 0.02 1.71 1.76
C ILE A 66 1.11 2.15 2.74
N ALA A 67 1.48 3.42 2.70
CA ALA A 67 2.25 4.06 3.75
C ALA A 67 1.87 5.53 3.93
N ASP A 68 1.79 5.96 5.18
CA ASP A 68 1.63 7.35 5.61
C ASP A 68 2.97 7.94 6.04
N TYR A 69 3.15 9.23 5.82
CA TYR A 69 4.31 9.94 6.32
C TYR A 69 4.05 10.57 7.68
N TYR A 70 4.90 10.27 8.63
CA TYR A 70 4.86 10.82 10.00
C TYR A 70 6.07 11.71 10.23
N GLU A 71 5.84 12.98 10.58
CA GLU A 71 6.91 13.93 10.86
C GLU A 71 7.83 13.43 11.99
N GLY A 72 9.13 13.46 11.75
CA GLY A 72 10.15 13.00 12.70
C GLY A 72 10.38 11.48 12.72
N PHE A 73 9.52 10.70 12.03
CA PHE A 73 9.67 9.26 11.92
C PHE A 73 9.93 8.80 10.47
N GLY A 74 9.17 9.36 9.50
CA GLY A 74 9.23 8.96 8.11
C GLY A 74 8.00 8.17 7.66
N TRP A 75 8.16 7.32 6.65
CA TRP A 75 7.09 6.52 6.08
C TRP A 75 6.81 5.27 6.91
N PHE A 76 5.54 5.00 7.14
CA PHE A 76 5.08 3.83 7.90
C PHE A 76 3.79 3.25 7.29
N GLY A 77 3.74 1.93 7.16
CA GLY A 77 2.59 1.20 6.63
C GLY A 77 2.97 -0.18 6.12
N THR A 78 2.10 -0.79 5.34
CA THR A 78 2.34 -2.10 4.72
C THR A 78 3.21 -2.00 3.46
N LEU A 79 3.32 -0.82 2.84
CA LEU A 79 4.22 -0.58 1.71
C LEU A 79 5.63 -0.29 2.21
N GLY A 80 6.48 -1.32 2.29
CA GLY A 80 7.86 -1.17 2.77
C GLY A 80 8.87 -0.80 1.67
N HIS A 81 8.60 -1.13 0.41
CA HIS A 81 9.55 -0.97 -0.70
C HIS A 81 8.88 -0.48 -1.97
N LEU A 82 9.62 0.31 -2.75
CA LEU A 82 9.29 0.65 -4.13
C LEU A 82 10.02 -0.32 -5.07
N LYS A 83 9.33 -0.83 -6.10
CA LYS A 83 9.81 -1.94 -6.95
C LYS A 83 9.75 -1.58 -8.44
N PRO A 84 10.70 -2.10 -9.28
CA PRO A 84 10.62 -2.00 -10.73
C PRO A 84 9.31 -2.57 -11.26
N THR A 85 8.81 -2.00 -12.35
CA THR A 85 7.56 -2.36 -13.03
C THR A 85 6.28 -1.97 -12.31
N TYR A 86 6.37 -1.42 -11.09
CA TYR A 86 5.22 -0.96 -10.34
C TYR A 86 4.93 0.52 -10.55
N MET A 87 3.68 0.87 -10.29
CA MET A 87 3.15 2.22 -10.30
C MET A 87 2.57 2.53 -8.92
N TYR A 88 2.74 3.78 -8.51
CA TYR A 88 2.30 4.25 -7.21
C TYR A 88 1.38 5.46 -7.34
N MET A 89 0.45 5.58 -6.42
CA MET A 89 -0.32 6.80 -6.19
C MET A 89 0.29 7.51 -4.98
N LEU A 90 0.85 8.69 -5.21
CA LEU A 90 1.48 9.52 -4.17
C LEU A 90 0.65 10.78 -3.93
N ASN A 91 0.29 11.04 -2.69
CA ASN A 91 -0.38 12.26 -2.27
C ASN A 91 0.65 13.27 -1.73
N MET A 92 0.54 14.51 -2.21
CA MET A 92 1.45 15.61 -1.87
C MET A 92 0.69 16.75 -1.23
N SER A 93 1.26 17.37 -0.18
CA SER A 93 0.70 18.59 0.43
C SER A 93 1.02 19.86 -0.38
N ALA A 94 2.08 19.84 -1.19
CA ALA A 94 2.50 20.93 -2.07
C ALA A 94 3.20 20.40 -3.32
N ASP A 95 3.37 21.25 -4.33
CA ASP A 95 4.13 20.94 -5.55
C ASP A 95 5.60 20.69 -5.22
N GLU A 96 6.18 19.64 -5.82
CA GLU A 96 7.58 19.26 -5.62
C GLU A 96 8.09 18.45 -6.81
N THR A 97 9.39 18.15 -6.85
CA THR A 97 9.98 17.27 -7.85
C THR A 97 10.62 16.07 -7.19
N LEU A 98 10.20 14.88 -7.60
CA LEU A 98 10.82 13.61 -7.19
C LEU A 98 11.96 13.25 -8.14
N VAL A 99 13.13 13.03 -7.57
CA VAL A 99 14.26 12.38 -8.26
C VAL A 99 14.61 11.15 -7.44
N TYR A 100 14.38 9.97 -7.99
CA TYR A 100 14.77 8.75 -7.32
C TYR A 100 16.29 8.68 -7.17
N PRO A 101 16.80 8.19 -6.02
CA PRO A 101 18.23 7.96 -5.87
C PRO A 101 18.71 6.85 -6.82
N GLU A 102 19.96 6.95 -7.26
CA GLU A 102 20.65 5.81 -7.88
C GLU A 102 21.01 4.85 -6.76
N GLY A 103 20.28 3.74 -6.69
CA GLY A 103 20.40 2.82 -5.57
C GLY A 103 21.55 1.86 -5.73
N ASP A 104 22.49 1.87 -4.79
CA ASP A 104 23.27 0.67 -4.45
C ASP A 104 22.45 -0.13 -3.44
N LEU A 105 22.05 -1.34 -3.82
CA LEU A 105 20.86 -1.94 -3.24
C LEU A 105 21.24 -3.08 -2.35
N SER A 106 21.29 -2.81 -1.09
CA SER A 106 21.18 -3.87 -0.10
C SER A 106 19.81 -4.56 -0.30
N ARG A 107 19.85 -5.88 -0.41
CA ARG A 107 18.68 -6.75 -0.48
C ARG A 107 17.83 -6.50 0.77
N ALA A 108 16.84 -5.65 0.66
CA ALA A 108 15.82 -5.56 1.68
C ALA A 108 14.98 -6.84 1.61
N VAL A 109 14.85 -7.50 2.74
CA VAL A 109 13.94 -8.63 2.89
C VAL A 109 12.55 -8.02 3.02
N ASP A 110 11.63 -8.36 2.13
CA ASP A 110 10.22 -8.02 2.28
C ASP A 110 9.73 -8.56 3.63
N THR A 111 9.53 -7.69 4.58
CA THR A 111 9.08 -8.07 5.93
C THR A 111 7.55 -8.20 5.98
N TYR A 112 6.87 -7.67 4.99
CA TYR A 112 5.40 -7.69 4.90
C TYR A 112 5.00 -8.14 3.49
N SER A 113 4.79 -9.44 3.31
CA SER A 113 4.06 -9.94 2.16
C SER A 113 2.59 -10.06 2.58
N ASN A 114 1.75 -9.10 2.24
CA ASN A 114 0.31 -9.31 2.23
C ASN A 114 0.00 -10.34 1.15
N GLN A 115 0.00 -11.60 1.52
CA GLN A 115 -0.47 -12.66 0.66
C GLN A 115 -2.00 -12.65 0.75
N LEU A 116 -2.61 -11.84 -0.12
CA LEU A 116 -4.07 -11.74 -0.21
C LEU A 116 -4.65 -13.10 -0.63
N ASP A 117 -5.58 -13.62 0.15
CA ASP A 117 -6.29 -14.88 -0.16
C ASP A 117 -7.44 -14.69 -1.17
N PHE A 118 -7.46 -13.56 -1.87
CA PHE A 118 -8.44 -13.27 -2.93
C PHE A 118 -7.79 -12.59 -4.14
N ASP A 119 -8.41 -12.72 -5.31
CA ASP A 119 -7.92 -12.11 -6.55
C ASP A 119 -8.36 -10.64 -6.67
N TYR A 120 -7.57 -9.72 -6.09
CA TYR A 120 -7.79 -8.28 -6.15
C TYR A 120 -7.83 -7.72 -7.58
N ARG A 121 -7.27 -8.43 -8.59
CA ARG A 121 -7.23 -8.00 -10.00
C ARG A 121 -8.62 -7.92 -10.64
N LYS A 122 -9.63 -8.55 -10.04
CA LYS A 122 -11.02 -8.47 -10.46
C LYS A 122 -11.64 -7.08 -10.22
N TYR A 123 -11.00 -6.24 -9.41
CA TYR A 123 -11.56 -4.98 -8.96
C TYR A 123 -10.88 -3.79 -9.64
N GLU A 124 -11.68 -2.82 -10.02
CA GLU A 124 -11.22 -1.61 -10.72
C GLU A 124 -10.67 -0.56 -9.77
N PHE A 125 -11.27 -0.44 -8.58
CA PHE A 125 -10.96 0.60 -7.59
C PHE A 125 -10.42 -0.02 -6.29
N ASN A 126 -9.72 0.79 -5.53
CA ASN A 126 -9.38 0.48 -4.14
C ASN A 126 -9.48 1.73 -3.25
N GLY A 127 -9.86 1.50 -2.03
CA GLY A 127 -9.79 2.43 -0.91
C GLY A 127 -8.79 1.92 0.13
N SER A 128 -8.53 2.71 1.16
CA SER A 128 -7.70 2.30 2.29
C SER A 128 -8.16 2.96 3.57
N VAL A 129 -8.05 2.21 4.66
CA VAL A 129 -8.36 2.67 6.02
C VAL A 129 -7.23 2.19 6.93
N THR A 130 -6.78 3.04 7.84
CA THR A 130 -5.93 2.61 8.96
C THR A 130 -6.80 2.54 10.20
N ALA A 131 -7.04 1.32 10.68
CA ALA A 131 -7.89 1.04 11.83
C ALA A 131 -7.05 0.74 13.07
N SER A 132 -7.65 0.94 14.25
CA SER A 132 -7.22 0.37 15.50
C SER A 132 -8.38 -0.43 16.10
N ILE A 133 -8.09 -1.59 16.70
CA ILE A 133 -9.10 -2.46 17.29
C ILE A 133 -8.98 -2.36 18.81
N ASN A 134 -10.14 -2.19 19.46
CA ASN A 134 -10.24 -2.23 20.91
C ASN A 134 -11.38 -3.19 21.28
N ILE A 135 -11.03 -4.33 21.84
CA ILE A 135 -11.97 -5.33 22.34
C ILE A 135 -11.66 -5.53 23.83
N ASP A 136 -12.66 -5.44 24.69
CA ASP A 136 -12.51 -5.57 26.13
C ASP A 136 -11.78 -6.87 26.52
N ASN A 137 -10.72 -6.74 27.31
CA ASN A 137 -9.87 -7.82 27.82
C ASN A 137 -9.12 -8.64 26.74
N MET A 138 -8.91 -8.09 25.56
CA MET A 138 -8.15 -8.73 24.50
C MET A 138 -6.97 -7.84 24.07
N GLU A 139 -5.82 -8.44 23.86
CA GLU A 139 -4.65 -7.77 23.29
C GLU A 139 -4.53 -8.12 21.80
N VAL A 140 -4.30 -7.10 20.97
CA VAL A 140 -4.05 -7.27 19.54
C VAL A 140 -2.68 -7.90 19.32
N SER A 141 -2.59 -8.85 18.42
CA SER A 141 -1.38 -9.62 18.09
C SER A 141 -1.09 -9.55 16.59
N GLU A 142 0.19 -9.66 16.20
CA GLU A 142 0.62 -9.75 14.80
C GLU A 142 0.03 -10.95 14.02
N SER A 143 -0.47 -11.95 14.75
CA SER A 143 -1.12 -13.14 14.18
C SER A 143 -2.62 -12.97 13.98
N ASP A 144 -3.20 -11.86 14.40
CA ASP A 144 -4.61 -11.54 14.18
C ASP A 144 -4.83 -11.05 12.75
N ILE A 145 -6.10 -11.01 12.31
CA ILE A 145 -6.43 -10.58 10.95
C ILE A 145 -7.70 -9.72 10.98
N LEU A 146 -7.67 -8.59 10.31
CA LEU A 146 -8.87 -7.80 9.98
C LEU A 146 -9.28 -8.10 8.55
N PHE A 147 -10.52 -8.46 8.37
CA PHE A 147 -11.17 -8.67 7.08
C PHE A 147 -12.16 -7.55 6.79
N ALA A 148 -12.28 -7.19 5.52
CA ALA A 148 -13.30 -6.29 5.01
C ALA A 148 -14.16 -7.00 3.96
N TYR A 149 -15.47 -6.93 4.10
CA TYR A 149 -16.44 -7.52 3.17
C TYR A 149 -17.34 -6.45 2.58
N ILE A 150 -17.76 -6.64 1.33
CA ILE A 150 -18.83 -5.89 0.67
C ILE A 150 -19.79 -6.91 0.08
N ASP A 151 -21.06 -6.84 0.41
CA ASP A 151 -22.09 -7.80 -0.01
C ASP A 151 -21.73 -9.26 0.29
N GLY A 152 -21.05 -9.51 1.42
CA GLY A 152 -20.58 -10.83 1.86
C GLY A 152 -19.40 -11.40 1.10
N GLU A 153 -18.78 -10.63 0.17
CA GLU A 153 -17.54 -11.00 -0.51
C GLU A 153 -16.32 -10.36 0.15
N LEU A 154 -15.25 -11.13 0.35
CA LEU A 154 -13.97 -10.63 0.88
C LEU A 154 -13.37 -9.60 -0.09
N ARG A 155 -13.09 -8.41 0.42
CA ARG A 155 -12.59 -7.26 -0.34
C ARG A 155 -11.28 -6.69 0.21
N GLY A 156 -10.83 -7.17 1.35
CA GLY A 156 -9.55 -6.78 1.95
C GLY A 156 -9.23 -7.60 3.18
N GLU A 157 -7.94 -7.76 3.44
CA GLU A 157 -7.45 -8.39 4.66
C GLU A 157 -6.10 -7.76 5.05
N VAL A 158 -5.82 -7.70 6.34
CA VAL A 158 -4.54 -7.21 6.87
C VAL A 158 -4.26 -7.78 8.26
N SER A 159 -3.00 -8.09 8.53
CA SER A 159 -2.53 -8.34 9.90
C SER A 159 -2.08 -7.05 10.58
N PRO A 160 -2.21 -6.96 11.92
CA PRO A 160 -1.75 -5.80 12.67
C PRO A 160 -0.25 -5.57 12.51
N ILE A 161 0.15 -4.31 12.44
CA ILE A 161 1.54 -3.89 12.46
C ILE A 161 1.77 -2.95 13.64
N LEU A 162 2.87 -3.15 14.36
CA LEU A 162 3.21 -2.33 15.51
C LEU A 162 3.64 -0.94 15.06
N PHE A 163 2.92 0.11 15.48
CA PHE A 163 3.30 1.48 15.20
C PHE A 163 4.31 1.98 16.23
N PRO A 164 5.56 2.24 15.83
CA PRO A 164 6.64 2.42 16.79
C PRO A 164 6.59 3.74 17.58
N LEU A 165 5.81 4.74 17.11
CA LEU A 165 5.66 6.00 17.84
C LEU A 165 4.73 5.90 19.07
N THR A 166 3.68 5.09 19.00
CA THR A 166 2.72 4.89 20.11
C THR A 166 2.92 3.54 20.79
N ASN A 167 3.65 2.62 20.17
CA ASN A 167 3.79 1.23 20.61
C ASN A 167 2.43 0.50 20.67
N GLU A 168 1.53 0.86 19.75
CA GLU A 168 0.21 0.26 19.57
C GLU A 168 0.13 -0.42 18.21
N TYR A 169 -0.71 -1.44 18.10
CA TYR A 169 -1.00 -2.09 16.84
C TYR A 169 -2.00 -1.29 16.01
N VAL A 170 -1.72 -1.13 14.71
CA VAL A 170 -2.62 -0.55 13.72
C VAL A 170 -2.81 -1.52 12.55
N LEU A 171 -3.94 -1.38 11.83
CA LEU A 171 -4.35 -2.26 10.75
C LEU A 171 -4.61 -1.42 9.48
N PRO A 172 -3.57 -1.14 8.68
CA PRO A 172 -3.70 -0.37 7.44
C PRO A 172 -4.22 -1.27 6.32
N ILE A 173 -5.54 -1.41 6.21
CA ILE A 173 -6.22 -2.28 5.26
C ILE A 173 -6.49 -1.58 3.93
N MET A 174 -6.27 -2.30 2.82
CA MET A 174 -6.75 -1.94 1.49
C MET A 174 -8.04 -2.69 1.18
N ILE A 175 -9.04 -1.99 0.60
CA ILE A 175 -10.36 -2.53 0.30
C ILE A 175 -10.63 -2.31 -1.20
N TYR A 176 -11.07 -3.36 -1.89
CA TYR A 176 -11.20 -3.38 -3.34
C TYR A 176 -12.66 -3.42 -3.78
N GLY A 177 -12.99 -2.69 -4.86
CA GLY A 177 -14.34 -2.63 -5.40
C GLY A 177 -14.40 -2.28 -6.89
N ASN A 178 -15.57 -2.49 -7.50
CA ASN A 178 -15.80 -2.17 -8.91
C ASN A 178 -16.63 -0.90 -9.12
N GLU A 179 -17.03 -0.24 -8.05
CA GLU A 179 -17.74 1.02 -8.08
C GLU A 179 -17.00 2.06 -7.24
N SER A 180 -17.14 3.32 -7.58
CA SER A 180 -16.51 4.43 -6.87
C SER A 180 -17.43 5.12 -5.86
N SER A 181 -18.63 4.57 -5.63
CA SER A 181 -19.65 5.13 -4.76
C SER A 181 -19.80 4.36 -3.45
N GLU A 182 -20.52 4.94 -2.52
CA GLU A 182 -20.73 4.49 -1.15
C GLU A 182 -21.15 3.02 -1.07
N PHE A 183 -20.30 2.21 -0.40
CA PHE A 183 -20.61 0.84 -0.02
C PHE A 183 -20.75 0.76 1.49
N GLU A 184 -21.60 -0.14 1.93
CA GLU A 184 -21.57 -0.61 3.31
C GLU A 184 -20.46 -1.65 3.41
N ILE A 185 -19.44 -1.36 4.22
CA ILE A 185 -18.30 -2.25 4.45
C ILE A 185 -18.52 -2.92 5.80
N GLU A 186 -18.56 -4.24 5.79
CA GLU A 186 -18.60 -5.04 7.00
C GLU A 186 -17.19 -5.45 7.39
N PHE A 187 -16.81 -5.22 8.64
CA PHE A 187 -15.51 -5.64 9.17
C PHE A 187 -15.67 -6.83 10.12
N GLU A 188 -14.79 -7.80 9.95
CA GLU A 188 -14.65 -8.95 10.83
C GLU A 188 -13.21 -9.05 11.31
N TYR A 189 -13.02 -9.26 12.60
CA TYR A 189 -11.71 -9.39 13.21
C TYR A 189 -11.52 -10.80 13.76
N TYR A 190 -10.47 -11.47 13.30
CA TYR A 190 -10.03 -12.75 13.85
C TYR A 190 -8.98 -12.52 14.92
N SER A 191 -9.21 -13.04 16.12
CA SER A 191 -8.22 -13.06 17.19
C SER A 191 -7.56 -14.43 17.28
N SER A 192 -6.25 -14.44 17.09
CA SER A 192 -5.42 -15.65 17.23
C SER A 192 -5.37 -16.16 18.67
N GLN A 193 -5.58 -15.28 19.65
CA GLN A 193 -5.55 -15.61 21.08
C GLN A 193 -6.77 -16.43 21.50
N SER A 194 -7.97 -16.02 21.07
CA SER A 194 -9.22 -16.72 21.39
C SER A 194 -9.59 -17.76 20.34
N ASN A 195 -9.03 -17.66 19.13
CA ASN A 195 -9.42 -18.41 17.93
C ASN A 195 -10.89 -18.19 17.55
N ASP A 196 -11.37 -16.96 17.75
CA ASP A 196 -12.74 -16.51 17.48
C ASP A 196 -12.75 -15.34 16.50
N TYR A 197 -13.92 -15.13 15.86
CA TYR A 197 -14.22 -14.02 14.97
C TYR A 197 -15.18 -13.04 15.65
N PHE A 198 -14.93 -11.76 15.45
CA PHE A 198 -15.71 -10.66 16.00
C PHE A 198 -16.17 -9.72 14.88
N THR A 199 -17.46 -9.51 14.76
CA THR A 199 -18.00 -8.45 13.91
C THR A 199 -17.70 -7.10 14.53
N ILE A 200 -17.06 -6.20 13.78
CA ILE A 200 -16.72 -4.85 14.22
C ILE A 200 -17.87 -3.92 13.83
N GLN A 201 -18.36 -3.17 14.81
CA GLN A 201 -19.33 -2.09 14.61
C GLN A 201 -18.59 -0.77 14.77
N GLU A 202 -18.75 0.15 13.79
CA GLU A 202 -18.26 1.52 13.87
C GLU A 202 -19.02 2.35 14.90
#